data_c7024fa9d348196ecf928123ce53af7a
#
_entry.id   c7024fa9d348196ecf928123ce53af7a
#
_cell.length_a   1.000
_cell.length_b   1.000
_cell.length_c   1.000
_cell.angle_alpha   90.00
_cell.angle_beta   90.00
_cell.angle_gamma   90.00
#
_symmetry.space_group_name_H-M   'P 1'
#
loop_
_entity.id
_entity.type
_entity.pdbx_description
1 polymer ?
#
loop_
_entity_poly.entity_id
_entity_poly.type
_entity_poly.pdbx_seq_one_letter_code
_entity_poly.pdbx_strand_id
1 'polypeptide(L)'
;MRFVKVIGILTLVSLMSACSFFGGEKKEEPDVPEQQLYSEALDALEAQNYSLAVEKLQRLEARYPFGRFSEQAQLELIFAYFKNYEPEAARAAADRFVRLHPNHENIDYAYYLKGLTSFEEDRSLIARYLPIDETQRDPGAALESFESFSTLATRYPNSQYAPDSLKRMQYLKNRLAQYEVHVAQYYMKRSAWVAAANRGRYVVENLQETPAVPEALAIMAEAYTELGLTDQAGKAAEVLATNFPDFRYTSSKGRDKSLLETATFGLFGDDEDEVPAPPAE
;
A
#
# COMPACT_ATOMS: atom_id res chain seq x y z
N MET A 1 3.19 39.78 53.00
CA MET A 1 4.14 39.39 51.97
C MET A 1 5.16 38.30 52.35
N ARG A 2 5.61 38.19 53.58
CA ARG A 2 6.57 37.12 54.01
C ARG A 2 5.93 35.72 54.06
N PHE A 3 4.67 35.58 54.49
CA PHE A 3 3.96 34.28 54.54
C PHE A 3 3.70 33.64 53.18
N VAL A 4 3.38 34.42 52.14
CA VAL A 4 3.15 33.94 50.79
C VAL A 4 4.42 33.37 50.18
N LYS A 5 5.59 34.00 50.44
CA LYS A 5 6.89 33.52 49.99
C LYS A 5 7.30 32.19 50.66
N VAL A 6 6.98 31.99 51.93
CA VAL A 6 7.28 30.76 52.63
C VAL A 6 6.41 29.60 52.15
N ILE A 7 5.12 29.83 51.88
CA ILE A 7 4.21 28.83 51.30
C ILE A 7 4.66 28.44 49.89
N GLY A 8 5.07 29.43 49.06
CA GLY A 8 5.58 29.16 47.70
C GLY A 8 6.88 28.33 47.68
N ILE A 9 7.76 28.50 48.64
CA ILE A 9 8.99 27.72 48.77
C ILE A 9 8.68 26.30 49.27
N LEU A 10 7.75 26.14 50.20
CA LEU A 10 7.35 24.80 50.69
C LEU A 10 6.65 23.96 49.57
N THR A 11 5.81 24.58 48.73
CA THR A 11 5.20 23.88 47.60
C THR A 11 6.21 23.52 46.52
N LEU A 12 7.24 24.36 46.30
CA LEU A 12 8.29 24.06 45.30
C LEU A 12 9.19 22.89 45.77
N VAL A 13 9.49 22.82 47.05
CA VAL A 13 10.27 21.72 47.66
C VAL A 13 9.49 20.39 47.63
N SER A 14 8.18 20.43 47.84
CA SER A 14 7.31 19.23 47.76
C SER A 14 7.23 18.67 46.37
N LEU A 15 7.25 19.50 45.34
CA LEU A 15 7.24 19.07 43.90
C LEU A 15 8.56 18.41 43.48
N MET A 16 9.69 18.80 44.07
CA MET A 16 10.98 18.18 43.74
C MET A 16 11.14 16.80 44.41
N SER A 17 10.45 16.51 45.49
CA SER A 17 10.49 15.20 46.17
C SER A 17 9.62 14.12 45.49
N ALA A 18 8.68 14.50 44.63
CA ALA A 18 7.81 13.56 43.95
C ALA A 18 8.52 12.73 42.86
N CYS A 19 9.61 13.23 42.29
CA CYS A 19 10.36 12.51 41.26
C CYS A 19 11.20 11.33 41.79
N SER A 20 11.49 11.26 43.10
CA SER A 20 12.26 10.17 43.68
C SER A 20 11.41 8.94 44.07
N PHE A 21 10.08 9.10 44.17
CA PHE A 21 9.20 8.02 44.62
C PHE A 21 8.73 7.09 43.47
N PHE A 22 8.92 7.50 42.21
CA PHE A 22 8.64 6.67 41.03
C PHE A 22 9.87 5.94 40.47
N GLY A 23 11.01 6.03 41.12
CA GLY A 23 12.15 5.16 40.82
C GLY A 23 11.90 3.77 41.39
N GLY A 24 11.00 3.01 40.77
CA GLY A 24 10.88 1.58 41.03
C GLY A 24 12.26 0.95 40.85
N GLU A 25 12.78 0.21 41.83
CA GLU A 25 13.92 -0.66 41.66
C GLU A 25 13.67 -1.48 40.42
N LYS A 26 14.50 -1.26 39.35
CA LYS A 26 14.58 -2.22 38.26
C LYS A 26 14.99 -3.53 38.95
N LYS A 27 14.03 -4.43 39.19
CA LYS A 27 14.36 -5.82 39.56
C LYS A 27 15.32 -6.28 38.45
N GLU A 28 16.56 -6.57 38.85
CA GLU A 28 17.49 -7.25 37.95
C GLU A 28 16.77 -8.50 37.47
N GLU A 29 16.39 -8.51 36.22
CA GLU A 29 15.75 -9.67 35.65
C GLU A 29 16.74 -10.84 35.71
N PRO A 30 16.31 -12.03 36.15
CA PRO A 30 17.19 -13.17 36.27
C PRO A 30 17.94 -13.41 34.94
N ASP A 31 19.20 -13.81 35.08
CA ASP A 31 20.03 -14.13 33.90
C ASP A 31 19.52 -15.43 33.27
N VAL A 32 18.66 -15.27 32.26
CA VAL A 32 18.05 -16.39 31.53
C VAL A 32 18.96 -16.71 30.34
N PRO A 33 19.43 -17.97 30.19
CA PRO A 33 20.25 -18.39 29.07
C PRO A 33 19.58 -18.14 27.71
N GLU A 34 20.39 -17.84 26.68
CA GLU A 34 19.91 -17.58 25.32
C GLU A 34 18.97 -18.68 24.80
N GLN A 35 19.35 -19.95 24.97
CA GLN A 35 18.55 -21.09 24.54
C GLN A 35 17.18 -21.15 25.21
N GLN A 36 17.11 -20.79 26.50
CA GLN A 36 15.85 -20.78 27.23
C GLN A 36 14.93 -19.65 26.73
N LEU A 37 15.48 -18.43 26.54
CA LEU A 37 14.70 -17.31 25.98
C LEU A 37 14.15 -17.64 24.59
N TYR A 38 14.97 -18.28 23.77
CA TYR A 38 14.55 -18.69 22.43
C TYR A 38 13.47 -19.77 22.47
N SER A 39 13.63 -20.79 23.32
CA SER A 39 12.60 -21.82 23.53
C SER A 39 11.28 -21.22 24.01
N GLU A 40 11.32 -20.35 25.03
CA GLU A 40 10.11 -19.66 25.54
C GLU A 40 9.44 -18.80 24.47
N ALA A 41 10.21 -18.20 23.56
CA ALA A 41 9.67 -17.43 22.44
C ALA A 41 8.97 -18.34 21.41
N LEU A 42 9.55 -19.50 21.07
CA LEU A 42 8.94 -20.47 20.18
C LEU A 42 7.65 -21.06 20.78
N ASP A 43 7.65 -21.40 22.05
CA ASP A 43 6.46 -21.89 22.76
C ASP A 43 5.33 -20.84 22.69
N ALA A 44 5.68 -19.55 22.84
CA ALA A 44 4.72 -18.45 22.73
C ALA A 44 4.18 -18.30 21.29
N LEU A 45 5.02 -18.47 20.26
CA LEU A 45 4.61 -18.46 18.85
C LEU A 45 3.66 -19.64 18.53
N GLU A 46 3.99 -20.84 18.99
CA GLU A 46 3.14 -22.03 18.82
C GLU A 46 1.78 -21.88 19.51
N ALA A 47 1.79 -21.27 20.72
CA ALA A 47 0.57 -20.95 21.45
C ALA A 47 -0.20 -19.74 20.84
N GLN A 48 0.30 -19.15 19.75
CA GLN A 48 -0.25 -17.94 19.12
C GLN A 48 -0.32 -16.73 20.07
N ASN A 49 0.49 -16.73 21.14
CA ASN A 49 0.63 -15.60 22.04
C ASN A 49 1.73 -14.66 21.50
N TYR A 50 1.39 -13.93 20.43
CA TYR A 50 2.36 -13.12 19.69
C TYR A 50 2.91 -11.96 20.53
N SER A 51 2.13 -11.40 21.45
CA SER A 51 2.60 -10.36 22.35
C SER A 51 3.71 -10.87 23.29
N LEU A 52 3.54 -12.08 23.87
CA LEU A 52 4.58 -12.71 24.68
C LEU A 52 5.80 -13.09 23.83
N ALA A 53 5.57 -13.59 22.61
CA ALA A 53 6.67 -13.89 21.68
C ALA A 53 7.52 -12.66 21.37
N VAL A 54 6.88 -11.52 21.07
CA VAL A 54 7.56 -10.23 20.87
C VAL A 54 8.42 -9.88 22.09
N GLU A 55 7.87 -9.94 23.30
CA GLU A 55 8.61 -9.65 24.55
C GLU A 55 9.86 -10.53 24.70
N LYS A 56 9.71 -11.85 24.49
CA LYS A 56 10.82 -12.81 24.64
C LYS A 56 11.89 -12.62 23.59
N LEU A 57 11.50 -12.41 22.31
CA LEU A 57 12.42 -12.20 21.19
C LEU A 57 13.17 -10.87 21.33
N GLN A 58 12.50 -9.79 21.72
CA GLN A 58 13.16 -8.51 22.02
C GLN A 58 14.17 -8.64 23.14
N ARG A 59 13.82 -9.38 24.20
CA ARG A 59 14.72 -9.63 25.33
C ARG A 59 15.93 -10.45 24.89
N LEU A 60 15.74 -11.46 24.04
CA LEU A 60 16.83 -12.26 23.47
C LEU A 60 17.77 -11.37 22.67
N GLU A 61 17.23 -10.56 21.75
CA GLU A 61 18.01 -9.65 20.91
C GLU A 61 18.81 -8.62 21.74
N ALA A 62 18.20 -8.08 22.80
CA ALA A 62 18.86 -7.11 23.67
C ALA A 62 20.00 -7.71 24.48
N ARG A 63 19.88 -8.97 24.91
CA ARG A 63 20.89 -9.64 25.76
C ARG A 63 21.96 -10.36 24.95
N TYR A 64 21.58 -10.96 23.84
CA TYR A 64 22.42 -11.82 23.01
C TYR A 64 22.43 -11.36 21.54
N PRO A 65 22.84 -10.09 21.24
CA PRO A 65 22.77 -9.54 19.90
C PRO A 65 23.64 -10.28 18.86
N PHE A 66 24.63 -11.04 19.33
CA PHE A 66 25.52 -11.86 18.52
C PHE A 66 25.48 -13.34 18.94
N GLY A 67 24.39 -13.74 19.58
CA GLY A 67 24.18 -15.10 20.03
C GLY A 67 23.89 -16.06 18.87
N ARG A 68 23.92 -17.35 19.19
CA ARG A 68 23.65 -18.42 18.20
C ARG A 68 22.27 -18.31 17.56
N PHE A 69 21.28 -17.85 18.29
CA PHE A 69 19.90 -17.73 17.83
C PHE A 69 19.53 -16.32 17.38
N SER A 70 20.47 -15.37 17.40
CA SER A 70 20.19 -13.95 17.14
C SER A 70 19.54 -13.70 15.77
N GLU A 71 20.10 -14.25 14.69
CA GLU A 71 19.56 -14.04 13.34
C GLU A 71 18.20 -14.69 13.17
N GLN A 72 18.01 -15.91 13.68
CA GLN A 72 16.72 -16.59 13.63
C GLN A 72 15.66 -15.86 14.49
N ALA A 73 16.04 -15.39 15.69
CA ALA A 73 15.16 -14.62 16.56
C ALA A 73 14.70 -13.30 15.92
N GLN A 74 15.56 -12.65 15.13
CA GLN A 74 15.17 -11.46 14.36
C GLN A 74 14.12 -11.78 13.29
N LEU A 75 14.22 -12.90 12.58
CA LEU A 75 13.22 -13.34 11.62
C LEU A 75 11.88 -13.67 12.31
N GLU A 76 11.94 -14.42 13.42
CA GLU A 76 10.75 -14.73 14.22
C GLU A 76 10.11 -13.47 14.80
N LEU A 77 10.90 -12.45 15.14
CA LEU A 77 10.40 -11.18 15.64
C LEU A 77 9.62 -10.41 14.56
N ILE A 78 10.07 -10.43 13.30
CA ILE A 78 9.29 -9.86 12.17
C ILE A 78 7.93 -10.55 12.08
N PHE A 79 7.91 -11.87 12.14
CA PHE A 79 6.67 -12.66 12.10
C PHE A 79 5.78 -12.39 13.30
N ALA A 80 6.34 -12.33 14.51
CA ALA A 80 5.60 -12.04 15.73
C ALA A 80 4.92 -10.66 15.67
N TYR A 81 5.63 -9.62 15.23
CA TYR A 81 5.05 -8.28 15.02
C TYR A 81 3.94 -8.30 13.97
N PHE A 82 4.15 -8.97 12.83
CA PHE A 82 3.13 -9.10 11.79
C PHE A 82 1.85 -9.74 12.35
N LYS A 83 1.98 -10.82 13.11
CA LYS A 83 0.83 -11.54 13.69
C LYS A 83 0.20 -10.81 14.87
N ASN A 84 0.96 -9.96 15.56
CA ASN A 84 0.49 -9.12 16.67
C ASN A 84 -0.18 -7.82 16.20
N TYR A 85 -0.32 -7.63 14.86
CA TYR A 85 -0.88 -6.41 14.25
C TYR A 85 -0.09 -5.14 14.58
N GLU A 86 1.23 -5.24 14.60
CA GLU A 86 2.17 -4.14 14.77
C GLU A 86 2.92 -3.86 13.45
N PRO A 87 2.25 -3.30 12.42
CA PRO A 87 2.81 -3.21 11.07
C PRO A 87 4.08 -2.36 10.99
N GLU A 88 4.14 -1.24 11.72
CA GLU A 88 5.32 -0.37 11.72
C GLU A 88 6.56 -1.08 12.31
N ALA A 89 6.36 -1.82 13.41
CA ALA A 89 7.44 -2.58 14.03
C ALA A 89 7.90 -3.74 13.13
N ALA A 90 6.97 -4.43 12.48
CA ALA A 90 7.27 -5.51 11.54
C ALA A 90 8.11 -5.03 10.36
N ARG A 91 7.71 -3.91 9.73
CA ARG A 91 8.46 -3.29 8.61
C ARG A 91 9.84 -2.84 9.05
N ALA A 92 9.93 -2.14 10.17
CA ALA A 92 11.22 -1.67 10.71
C ALA A 92 12.17 -2.83 11.05
N ALA A 93 11.65 -3.92 11.63
CA ALA A 93 12.43 -5.12 11.92
C ALA A 93 12.89 -5.82 10.63
N ALA A 94 12.03 -5.93 9.62
CA ALA A 94 12.38 -6.51 8.32
C ALA A 94 13.47 -5.68 7.61
N ASP A 95 13.32 -4.36 7.55
CA ASP A 95 14.32 -3.47 6.96
C ASP A 95 15.67 -3.54 7.68
N ARG A 96 15.64 -3.67 9.00
CA ARG A 96 16.85 -3.85 9.79
C ARG A 96 17.51 -5.18 9.48
N PHE A 97 16.75 -6.28 9.43
CA PHE A 97 17.27 -7.60 9.10
C PHE A 97 17.93 -7.63 7.72
N VAL A 98 17.23 -7.15 6.69
CA VAL A 98 17.75 -7.10 5.30
C VAL A 98 19.04 -6.28 5.21
N ARG A 99 19.14 -5.20 5.97
CA ARG A 99 20.34 -4.34 5.98
C ARG A 99 21.51 -4.98 6.71
N LEU A 100 21.26 -5.69 7.82
CA LEU A 100 22.31 -6.32 8.64
C LEU A 100 22.78 -7.66 8.06
N HIS A 101 21.87 -8.40 7.44
CA HIS A 101 22.11 -9.78 6.96
C HIS A 101 21.78 -9.93 5.46
N PRO A 102 22.45 -9.14 4.55
CA PRO A 102 22.09 -9.09 3.13
C PRO A 102 22.29 -10.42 2.38
N ASN A 103 23.06 -11.35 2.93
CA ASN A 103 23.37 -12.65 2.35
C ASN A 103 22.79 -13.83 3.15
N HIS A 104 21.88 -13.57 4.08
CA HIS A 104 21.25 -14.63 4.86
C HIS A 104 20.39 -15.54 3.98
N GLU A 105 20.39 -16.84 4.24
CA GLU A 105 19.68 -17.85 3.43
C GLU A 105 18.15 -17.61 3.37
N ASN A 106 17.56 -17.08 4.45
CA ASN A 106 16.14 -16.77 4.57
C ASN A 106 15.82 -15.28 4.43
N ILE A 107 16.65 -14.51 3.71
CA ILE A 107 16.41 -13.08 3.49
C ILE A 107 15.12 -12.83 2.66
N ASP A 108 14.80 -13.76 1.77
CA ASP A 108 13.56 -13.76 0.99
C ASP A 108 12.32 -13.81 1.89
N TYR A 109 12.38 -14.54 3.01
CA TYR A 109 11.30 -14.54 4.00
C TYR A 109 11.10 -13.17 4.65
N ALA A 110 12.18 -12.44 4.94
CA ALA A 110 12.06 -11.08 5.48
C ALA A 110 11.38 -10.12 4.49
N TYR A 111 11.74 -10.17 3.19
CA TYR A 111 11.04 -9.43 2.14
C TYR A 111 9.58 -9.83 2.00
N TYR A 112 9.29 -11.12 2.10
CA TYR A 112 7.94 -11.64 2.03
C TYR A 112 7.07 -11.14 3.19
N LEU A 113 7.56 -11.22 4.42
CA LEU A 113 6.84 -10.70 5.60
C LEU A 113 6.63 -9.19 5.53
N LYS A 114 7.64 -8.43 5.06
CA LYS A 114 7.48 -6.99 4.84
C LYS A 114 6.36 -6.71 3.85
N GLY A 115 6.35 -7.40 2.71
CA GLY A 115 5.29 -7.29 1.71
C GLY A 115 3.91 -7.67 2.26
N LEU A 116 3.81 -8.76 3.04
CA LEU A 116 2.56 -9.17 3.68
C LEU A 116 2.05 -8.14 4.68
N THR A 117 2.94 -7.53 5.46
CA THR A 117 2.57 -6.52 6.46
C THR A 117 1.89 -5.33 5.81
N SER A 118 2.50 -4.76 4.76
CA SER A 118 1.93 -3.64 4.02
C SER A 118 0.68 -4.06 3.23
N PHE A 119 0.60 -5.32 2.75
CA PHE A 119 -0.56 -5.87 2.07
C PHE A 119 -1.80 -5.97 2.98
N GLU A 120 -1.62 -6.46 4.22
CA GLU A 120 -2.73 -6.59 5.17
C GLU A 120 -3.14 -5.22 5.74
N GLU A 121 -2.22 -4.28 5.89
CA GLU A 121 -2.53 -2.90 6.27
C GLU A 121 -3.39 -2.22 5.21
N ASP A 122 -3.05 -2.42 3.94
CA ASP A 122 -3.82 -1.92 2.81
C ASP A 122 -5.25 -2.45 2.81
N ARG A 123 -5.44 -3.73 3.13
CA ARG A 123 -6.73 -4.42 3.23
C ARG A 123 -7.45 -4.25 4.56
N SER A 124 -7.16 -3.23 5.34
CA SER A 124 -7.59 -3.03 6.74
C SER A 124 -8.94 -3.69 7.13
N LEU A 125 -9.03 -4.13 8.40
CA LEU A 125 -10.23 -4.81 8.95
C LEU A 125 -11.54 -4.01 8.73
N ILE A 126 -11.46 -2.69 8.68
CA ILE A 126 -12.61 -1.80 8.46
C ILE A 126 -13.19 -1.98 7.06
N ALA A 127 -12.34 -2.16 6.03
CA ALA A 127 -12.78 -2.38 4.66
C ALA A 127 -13.52 -3.72 4.48
N ARG A 128 -13.22 -4.71 5.32
CA ARG A 128 -13.92 -6.01 5.30
C ARG A 128 -15.39 -5.92 5.75
N TYR A 129 -15.74 -4.94 6.60
CA TYR A 129 -17.07 -4.81 7.18
C TYR A 129 -17.89 -3.63 6.63
N LEU A 130 -17.23 -2.70 5.96
CA LEU A 130 -17.88 -1.55 5.33
C LEU A 130 -17.71 -1.63 3.81
N PRO A 131 -18.73 -1.30 3.01
CA PRO A 131 -18.63 -1.24 1.56
C PRO A 131 -17.86 0.03 1.13
N ILE A 132 -16.59 0.12 1.55
CA ILE A 132 -15.68 1.19 1.17
C ILE A 132 -14.93 0.74 -0.07
N ASP A 133 -14.93 1.58 -1.09
CA ASP A 133 -14.14 1.35 -2.30
C ASP A 133 -12.65 1.52 -1.97
N GLU A 134 -11.95 0.40 -1.83
CA GLU A 134 -10.52 0.36 -1.49
C GLU A 134 -9.66 1.07 -2.54
N THR A 135 -10.16 1.19 -3.79
CA THR A 135 -9.40 1.81 -4.89
C THR A 135 -9.36 3.33 -4.81
N GLN A 136 -10.15 3.95 -3.92
CA GLN A 136 -10.16 5.39 -3.67
C GLN A 136 -9.30 5.82 -2.47
N ARG A 137 -8.71 4.85 -1.75
CA ARG A 137 -7.85 5.14 -0.60
C ARG A 137 -6.42 5.40 -1.02
N ASP A 138 -5.66 6.07 -0.13
CA ASP A 138 -4.22 6.28 -0.29
C ASP A 138 -3.52 4.94 -0.64
N PRO A 139 -2.80 4.87 -1.75
CA PRO A 139 -2.14 3.66 -2.20
C PRO A 139 -0.77 3.41 -1.54
N GLY A 140 -0.37 4.20 -0.54
CA GLY A 140 0.97 4.12 0.05
C GLY A 140 1.37 2.71 0.49
N ALA A 141 0.51 2.05 1.28
CA ALA A 141 0.75 0.68 1.72
C ALA A 141 0.75 -0.34 0.55
N ALA A 142 -0.11 -0.13 -0.46
CA ALA A 142 -0.13 -0.98 -1.66
C ALA A 142 1.17 -0.86 -2.49
N LEU A 143 1.71 0.36 -2.61
CA LEU A 143 2.98 0.60 -3.30
C LEU A 143 4.15 -0.05 -2.56
N GLU A 144 4.22 0.11 -1.25
CA GLU A 144 5.27 -0.49 -0.42
C GLU A 144 5.23 -2.02 -0.45
N SER A 145 4.02 -2.59 -0.42
CA SER A 145 3.79 -4.02 -0.58
C SER A 145 4.27 -4.51 -1.95
N PHE A 146 3.89 -3.81 -3.02
CA PHE A 146 4.29 -4.14 -4.39
C PHE A 146 5.82 -4.11 -4.56
N GLU A 147 6.49 -3.10 -4.02
CA GLU A 147 7.95 -2.96 -4.07
C GLU A 147 8.64 -4.13 -3.35
N SER A 148 8.15 -4.50 -2.17
CA SER A 148 8.71 -5.61 -1.38
C SER A 148 8.57 -6.94 -2.11
N PHE A 149 7.38 -7.25 -2.66
CA PHE A 149 7.15 -8.47 -3.44
C PHE A 149 7.91 -8.46 -4.78
N SER A 150 8.02 -7.31 -5.44
CA SER A 150 8.79 -7.15 -6.67
C SER A 150 10.29 -7.41 -6.43
N THR A 151 10.83 -6.89 -5.33
CA THR A 151 12.21 -7.14 -4.93
C THR A 151 12.44 -8.63 -4.68
N LEU A 152 11.54 -9.30 -3.96
CA LEU A 152 11.61 -10.74 -3.72
C LEU A 152 11.58 -11.52 -5.04
N ALA A 153 10.58 -11.29 -5.88
CA ALA A 153 10.40 -12.03 -7.14
C ALA A 153 11.59 -11.85 -8.10
N THR A 154 12.21 -10.65 -8.10
CA THR A 154 13.32 -10.32 -9.00
C THR A 154 14.65 -10.84 -8.49
N ARG A 155 14.94 -10.67 -7.19
CA ARG A 155 16.24 -11.07 -6.60
C ARG A 155 16.29 -12.54 -6.20
N TYR A 156 15.12 -13.11 -5.83
CA TYR A 156 15.00 -14.48 -5.32
C TYR A 156 13.94 -15.28 -6.09
N PRO A 157 14.08 -15.43 -7.42
CA PRO A 157 13.03 -16.05 -8.27
C PRO A 157 12.77 -17.53 -7.92
N ASN A 158 13.73 -18.20 -7.27
CA ASN A 158 13.61 -19.59 -6.82
C ASN A 158 13.08 -19.71 -5.38
N SER A 159 12.75 -18.60 -4.73
CA SER A 159 12.14 -18.60 -3.40
C SER A 159 10.78 -19.32 -3.42
N GLN A 160 10.49 -20.08 -2.36
CA GLN A 160 9.17 -20.68 -2.17
C GLN A 160 8.04 -19.63 -2.06
N TYR A 161 8.37 -18.38 -1.73
CA TYR A 161 7.44 -17.26 -1.60
C TYR A 161 7.21 -16.51 -2.91
N ALA A 162 8.06 -16.73 -3.94
CA ALA A 162 7.96 -16.00 -5.20
C ALA A 162 6.62 -16.21 -5.94
N PRO A 163 6.04 -17.43 -6.01
CA PRO A 163 4.75 -17.62 -6.69
C PRO A 163 3.58 -16.89 -6.03
N ASP A 164 3.54 -16.83 -4.69
CA ASP A 164 2.51 -16.07 -3.96
C ASP A 164 2.73 -14.56 -4.11
N SER A 165 3.99 -14.12 -4.04
CA SER A 165 4.36 -12.71 -4.25
C SER A 165 3.91 -12.20 -5.63
N LEU A 166 4.12 -12.96 -6.70
CA LEU A 166 3.67 -12.61 -8.05
C LEU A 166 2.14 -12.46 -8.15
N LYS A 167 1.37 -13.35 -7.50
CA LYS A 167 -0.10 -13.24 -7.46
C LYS A 167 -0.55 -11.97 -6.74
N ARG A 168 0.08 -11.65 -5.61
CA ARG A 168 -0.22 -10.43 -4.85
C ARG A 168 0.17 -9.18 -5.63
N MET A 169 1.32 -9.21 -6.32
CA MET A 169 1.73 -8.11 -7.19
C MET A 169 0.69 -7.83 -8.30
N GLN A 170 0.12 -8.88 -8.92
CA GLN A 170 -0.93 -8.69 -9.92
C GLN A 170 -2.19 -8.02 -9.32
N TYR A 171 -2.61 -8.44 -8.14
CA TYR A 171 -3.71 -7.81 -7.42
C TYR A 171 -3.42 -6.34 -7.11
N LEU A 172 -2.23 -6.06 -6.55
CA LEU A 172 -1.80 -4.69 -6.21
C LEU A 172 -1.69 -3.81 -7.47
N LYS A 173 -1.16 -4.35 -8.57
CA LYS A 173 -1.06 -3.63 -9.85
C LYS A 173 -2.45 -3.21 -10.37
N ASN A 174 -3.43 -4.11 -10.31
CA ASN A 174 -4.80 -3.79 -10.69
C ASN A 174 -5.41 -2.70 -9.80
N ARG A 175 -5.20 -2.79 -8.49
CA ARG A 175 -5.68 -1.79 -7.52
C ARG A 175 -5.05 -0.43 -7.73
N LEU A 176 -3.73 -0.37 -7.92
CA LEU A 176 -2.99 0.87 -8.20
C LEU A 176 -3.46 1.52 -9.50
N ALA A 177 -3.68 0.72 -10.55
CA ALA A 177 -4.21 1.22 -11.80
C ALA A 177 -5.62 1.81 -11.66
N GLN A 178 -6.48 1.16 -10.90
CA GLN A 178 -7.84 1.66 -10.64
C GLN A 178 -7.81 2.96 -9.80
N TYR A 179 -6.91 3.06 -8.82
CA TYR A 179 -6.70 4.30 -8.07
C TYR A 179 -6.32 5.46 -8.99
N GLU A 180 -5.36 5.25 -9.91
CA GLU A 180 -4.93 6.29 -10.87
C GLU A 180 -6.08 6.73 -11.79
N VAL A 181 -6.93 5.78 -12.22
CA VAL A 181 -8.15 6.09 -12.99
C VAL A 181 -9.12 6.93 -12.17
N HIS A 182 -9.38 6.60 -10.91
CA HIS A 182 -10.24 7.43 -10.03
C HIS A 182 -9.70 8.85 -9.87
N VAL A 183 -8.38 8.99 -9.70
CA VAL A 183 -7.73 10.31 -9.64
C VAL A 183 -7.87 11.05 -10.96
N ALA A 184 -7.72 10.36 -12.10
CA ALA A 184 -7.93 10.95 -13.43
C ALA A 184 -9.37 11.44 -13.61
N GLN A 185 -10.37 10.64 -13.25
CA GLN A 185 -11.79 11.02 -13.28
C GLN A 185 -12.08 12.24 -12.38
N TYR A 186 -11.46 12.32 -11.21
CA TYR A 186 -11.57 13.49 -10.35
C TYR A 186 -11.06 14.76 -11.05
N TYR A 187 -9.92 14.68 -11.76
CA TYR A 187 -9.39 15.79 -12.54
C TYR A 187 -10.26 16.12 -13.74
N MET A 188 -10.84 15.13 -14.41
CA MET A 188 -11.81 15.34 -15.50
C MET A 188 -13.01 16.18 -15.05
N LYS A 189 -13.63 15.81 -13.90
CA LYS A 189 -14.76 16.57 -13.32
C LYS A 189 -14.41 18.03 -12.98
N ARG A 190 -13.14 18.35 -12.79
CA ARG A 190 -12.63 19.69 -12.50
C ARG A 190 -12.06 20.43 -13.72
N SER A 191 -12.19 19.84 -14.90
CA SER A 191 -11.63 20.38 -16.16
C SER A 191 -10.09 20.55 -16.10
N ALA A 192 -9.42 19.79 -15.24
CA ALA A 192 -7.96 19.77 -15.12
C ALA A 192 -7.37 18.74 -16.10
N TRP A 193 -7.60 18.98 -17.40
CA TRP A 193 -7.36 18.01 -18.49
C TRP A 193 -5.93 17.50 -18.55
N VAL A 194 -4.94 18.37 -18.37
CA VAL A 194 -3.51 17.97 -18.37
C VAL A 194 -3.22 16.98 -17.26
N ALA A 195 -3.77 17.22 -16.07
CA ALA A 195 -3.57 16.32 -14.91
C ALA A 195 -4.26 14.97 -15.15
N ALA A 196 -5.48 14.99 -15.70
CA ALA A 196 -6.21 13.77 -16.04
C ALA A 196 -5.48 12.93 -17.08
N ALA A 197 -5.01 13.56 -18.19
CA ALA A 197 -4.25 12.87 -19.22
C ALA A 197 -2.94 12.26 -18.70
N ASN A 198 -2.25 12.95 -17.78
CA ASN A 198 -1.02 12.43 -17.18
C ASN A 198 -1.28 11.20 -16.31
N ARG A 199 -2.39 11.17 -15.53
CA ARG A 199 -2.78 10.00 -14.75
C ARG A 199 -3.13 8.82 -15.65
N GLY A 200 -3.93 9.03 -16.70
CA GLY A 200 -4.23 8.00 -17.69
C GLY A 200 -2.96 7.46 -18.36
N ARG A 201 -2.05 8.34 -18.76
CA ARG A 201 -0.77 7.95 -19.36
C ARG A 201 0.06 7.08 -18.41
N TYR A 202 0.12 7.44 -17.14
CA TYR A 202 0.84 6.66 -16.13
C TYR A 202 0.33 5.20 -16.11
N VAL A 203 -0.99 4.99 -16.15
CA VAL A 203 -1.58 3.65 -16.20
C VAL A 203 -1.14 2.90 -17.46
N VAL A 204 -1.24 3.54 -18.63
CA VAL A 204 -0.91 2.92 -19.91
C VAL A 204 0.58 2.57 -20.03
N GLU A 205 1.46 3.39 -19.48
CA GLU A 205 2.91 3.19 -19.57
C GLU A 205 3.45 2.23 -18.46
N ASN A 206 2.92 2.27 -17.26
CA ASN A 206 3.51 1.59 -16.10
C ASN A 206 2.65 0.45 -15.53
N LEU A 207 1.34 0.46 -15.77
CA LEU A 207 0.39 -0.50 -15.20
C LEU A 207 -0.37 -1.27 -16.31
N GLN A 208 0.38 -1.66 -17.34
CA GLN A 208 -0.12 -2.46 -18.45
C GLN A 208 -0.71 -3.79 -17.98
N GLU A 209 -1.55 -4.40 -18.82
CA GLU A 209 -2.23 -5.67 -18.53
C GLU A 209 -3.19 -5.61 -17.32
N THR A 210 -3.65 -4.39 -16.96
CA THR A 210 -4.68 -4.21 -15.94
C THR A 210 -6.03 -3.90 -16.57
N PRO A 211 -7.15 -4.25 -15.91
CA PRO A 211 -8.50 -3.91 -16.37
C PRO A 211 -8.77 -2.40 -16.49
N ALA A 212 -7.93 -1.57 -15.88
CA ALA A 212 -8.05 -0.11 -15.91
C ALA A 212 -7.51 0.55 -17.18
N VAL A 213 -6.72 -0.16 -17.98
CA VAL A 213 -6.08 0.39 -19.20
C VAL A 213 -7.08 0.96 -20.19
N PRO A 214 -8.19 0.28 -20.56
CA PRO A 214 -9.14 0.84 -21.53
C PRO A 214 -9.78 2.14 -21.04
N GLU A 215 -10.13 2.25 -19.76
CA GLU A 215 -10.68 3.47 -19.20
C GLU A 215 -9.64 4.59 -19.14
N ALA A 216 -8.39 4.27 -18.81
CA ALA A 216 -7.29 5.24 -18.84
C ALA A 216 -7.07 5.80 -20.25
N LEU A 217 -7.10 4.97 -21.30
CA LEU A 217 -7.02 5.40 -22.70
C LEU A 217 -8.20 6.31 -23.08
N ALA A 218 -9.40 5.98 -22.63
CA ALA A 218 -10.60 6.77 -22.86
C ALA A 218 -10.48 8.17 -22.23
N ILE A 219 -10.05 8.23 -20.96
CA ILE A 219 -9.81 9.51 -20.26
C ILE A 219 -8.74 10.33 -20.98
N MET A 220 -7.65 9.69 -21.45
CA MET A 220 -6.61 10.38 -22.22
C MET A 220 -7.18 10.98 -23.51
N ALA A 221 -7.94 10.21 -24.28
CA ALA A 221 -8.56 10.68 -25.52
C ALA A 221 -9.48 11.88 -25.27
N GLU A 222 -10.38 11.79 -24.28
CA GLU A 222 -11.26 12.90 -23.91
C GLU A 222 -10.47 14.13 -23.42
N ALA A 223 -9.49 13.93 -22.54
CA ALA A 223 -8.69 15.03 -22.00
C ALA A 223 -7.85 15.73 -23.10
N TYR A 224 -7.26 15.00 -24.04
CA TYR A 224 -6.54 15.59 -25.17
C TYR A 224 -7.46 16.31 -26.12
N THR A 225 -8.68 15.83 -26.33
CA THR A 225 -9.70 16.52 -27.13
C THR A 225 -10.06 17.88 -26.54
N GLU A 226 -10.27 17.93 -25.22
CA GLU A 226 -10.57 19.18 -24.50
C GLU A 226 -9.38 20.18 -24.53
N LEU A 227 -8.15 19.68 -24.65
CA LEU A 227 -6.95 20.49 -24.79
C LEU A 227 -6.69 20.95 -26.25
N GLY A 228 -7.48 20.49 -27.23
CA GLY A 228 -7.24 20.74 -28.65
C GLY A 228 -6.07 19.96 -29.23
N LEU A 229 -5.58 18.92 -28.56
CA LEU A 229 -4.46 18.08 -28.96
C LEU A 229 -4.98 16.89 -29.78
N THR A 230 -5.50 17.19 -30.98
CA THR A 230 -6.23 16.22 -31.84
C THR A 230 -5.41 15.00 -32.24
N ASP A 231 -4.10 15.16 -32.49
CA ASP A 231 -3.21 14.04 -32.84
C ASP A 231 -3.05 13.05 -31.68
N GLN A 232 -2.87 13.55 -30.47
CA GLN A 232 -2.74 12.72 -29.27
C GLN A 232 -4.07 12.06 -28.90
N ALA A 233 -5.18 12.78 -29.04
CA ALA A 233 -6.51 12.26 -28.85
C ALA A 233 -6.81 11.10 -29.81
N GLY A 234 -6.53 11.30 -31.10
CA GLY A 234 -6.71 10.28 -32.13
C GLY A 234 -5.88 9.02 -31.87
N LYS A 235 -4.61 9.16 -31.49
CA LYS A 235 -3.74 8.02 -31.14
C LYS A 235 -4.27 7.22 -29.95
N ALA A 236 -4.72 7.91 -28.89
CA ALA A 236 -5.27 7.23 -27.71
C ALA A 236 -6.56 6.48 -28.06
N ALA A 237 -7.45 7.08 -28.86
CA ALA A 237 -8.69 6.45 -29.32
C ALA A 237 -8.43 5.26 -30.26
N GLU A 238 -7.45 5.36 -31.18
CA GLU A 238 -7.05 4.27 -32.07
C GLU A 238 -6.53 3.06 -31.27
N VAL A 239 -5.64 3.29 -30.28
CA VAL A 239 -5.12 2.23 -29.43
C VAL A 239 -6.26 1.56 -28.64
N LEU A 240 -7.21 2.35 -28.13
CA LEU A 240 -8.37 1.85 -27.40
C LEU A 240 -9.25 0.98 -28.34
N ALA A 241 -9.63 1.49 -29.49
CA ALA A 241 -10.49 0.79 -30.42
C ALA A 241 -9.87 -0.51 -30.96
N THR A 242 -8.55 -0.51 -31.20
CA THR A 242 -7.83 -1.67 -31.69
C THR A 242 -7.71 -2.79 -30.67
N ASN A 243 -7.41 -2.44 -29.42
CA ASN A 243 -7.13 -3.43 -28.38
C ASN A 243 -8.35 -3.78 -27.52
N PHE A 244 -9.35 -2.89 -27.45
CA PHE A 244 -10.52 -3.03 -26.57
C PHE A 244 -11.82 -2.65 -27.31
N PRO A 245 -12.17 -3.30 -28.41
CA PRO A 245 -13.29 -2.91 -29.30
C PRO A 245 -14.66 -2.94 -28.58
N ASP A 246 -14.79 -3.79 -27.56
CA ASP A 246 -16.05 -3.94 -26.79
C ASP A 246 -16.15 -2.97 -25.59
N PHE A 247 -15.12 -2.17 -25.35
CA PHE A 247 -15.14 -1.25 -24.21
C PHE A 247 -16.06 -0.06 -24.50
N ARG A 248 -16.95 0.23 -23.56
CA ARG A 248 -17.85 1.40 -23.60
C ARG A 248 -17.45 2.39 -22.54
N TYR A 249 -17.29 3.63 -22.94
CA TYR A 249 -16.91 4.72 -22.04
C TYR A 249 -18.02 5.76 -21.93
N THR A 250 -18.41 6.10 -20.72
CA THR A 250 -19.33 7.23 -20.48
C THR A 250 -18.49 8.47 -20.17
N SER A 251 -18.54 9.44 -21.08
CA SER A 251 -17.81 10.70 -20.95
C SER A 251 -18.11 11.42 -19.63
N SER A 252 -17.11 12.12 -19.09
CA SER A 252 -17.27 12.97 -17.90
C SER A 252 -18.38 14.02 -18.02
N LYS A 253 -18.79 14.36 -19.24
CA LYS A 253 -19.89 15.28 -19.57
C LYS A 253 -21.26 14.59 -19.66
N GLY A 254 -21.35 13.29 -19.33
CA GLY A 254 -22.61 12.54 -19.33
C GLY A 254 -23.19 12.28 -20.72
N ARG A 255 -22.42 12.42 -21.78
CA ARG A 255 -22.78 12.05 -23.15
C ARG A 255 -22.19 10.69 -23.50
N ASP A 256 -23.06 9.74 -23.79
CA ASP A 256 -22.70 8.44 -24.35
C ASP A 256 -22.29 8.64 -25.82
N LYS A 257 -21.02 8.97 -26.06
CA LYS A 257 -20.48 9.08 -27.42
C LYS A 257 -19.43 8.00 -27.62
N SER A 258 -19.46 7.41 -28.82
CA SER A 258 -18.34 6.58 -29.25
C SER A 258 -17.04 7.39 -29.16
N LEU A 259 -15.97 6.81 -28.58
CA LEU A 259 -14.68 7.51 -28.46
C LEU A 259 -14.05 7.80 -29.83
N LEU A 260 -14.29 6.95 -30.83
CA LEU A 260 -13.92 7.19 -32.20
C LEU A 260 -14.63 8.43 -32.76
N GLU A 261 -15.92 8.58 -32.49
CA GLU A 261 -16.71 9.75 -32.87
C GLU A 261 -16.19 11.02 -32.18
N THR A 262 -15.86 10.95 -30.90
CA THR A 262 -15.31 12.10 -30.14
C THR A 262 -13.91 12.48 -30.64
N ALA A 263 -13.04 11.52 -30.89
CA ALA A 263 -11.65 11.76 -31.31
C ALA A 263 -11.53 12.19 -32.79
N THR A 264 -12.50 11.80 -33.63
CA THR A 264 -12.52 12.12 -35.08
C THR A 264 -13.50 13.22 -35.40
N PHE A 265 -14.06 13.94 -34.42
CA PHE A 265 -15.06 15.01 -34.63
C PHE A 265 -16.29 14.57 -35.46
N GLY A 266 -16.71 13.30 -35.27
CA GLY A 266 -17.88 12.78 -36.02
C GLY A 266 -17.60 12.36 -37.47
N LEU A 267 -16.33 12.33 -37.93
CA LEU A 267 -16.00 11.92 -39.29
C LEU A 267 -16.30 10.44 -39.60
N PHE A 268 -16.53 9.62 -38.58
CA PHE A 268 -16.86 8.19 -38.69
C PHE A 268 -18.11 7.80 -37.88
N GLY A 269 -18.91 8.80 -37.41
CA GLY A 269 -20.21 8.52 -36.82
C GLY A 269 -21.20 8.18 -37.97
N ASP A 270 -21.89 7.05 -37.82
CA ASP A 270 -22.96 6.69 -38.76
C ASP A 270 -24.10 7.72 -38.68
N ASP A 271 -24.50 8.24 -39.84
CA ASP A 271 -25.66 9.17 -40.05
C ASP A 271 -27.02 8.46 -39.78
N GLU A 272 -27.14 7.61 -38.73
CA GLU A 272 -28.36 6.83 -38.49
C GLU A 272 -29.41 7.47 -37.57
N ASP A 273 -29.39 8.78 -37.31
CA ASP A 273 -30.36 9.46 -36.46
C ASP A 273 -31.27 10.47 -37.20
N GLU A 274 -31.49 10.31 -38.49
CA GLU A 274 -32.68 10.90 -39.14
C GLU A 274 -33.81 9.85 -39.24
N VAL A 275 -34.52 9.67 -38.13
CA VAL A 275 -35.85 9.05 -38.19
C VAL A 275 -36.80 10.09 -38.80
N PRO A 276 -37.31 9.87 -40.05
CA PRO A 276 -38.26 10.81 -40.63
C PRO A 276 -39.52 10.84 -39.79
N ALA A 277 -39.99 12.07 -39.52
CA ALA A 277 -41.25 12.30 -38.82
C ALA A 277 -42.40 11.61 -39.56
N PRO A 278 -43.37 10.99 -38.84
CA PRO A 278 -44.55 10.38 -39.49
C PRO A 278 -45.36 11.45 -40.25
N PRO A 279 -45.95 11.10 -41.39
CA PRO A 279 -46.78 12.04 -42.14
C PRO A 279 -47.99 12.45 -41.33
N ALA A 280 -48.26 13.78 -41.31
CA ALA A 280 -49.44 14.34 -40.68
C ALA A 280 -50.67 13.89 -41.49
N GLU A 281 -51.65 13.25 -40.79
CA GLU A 281 -53.03 13.10 -41.26
C GLU A 281 -53.85 14.37 -40.95
#